data_24e990f91d6ad18f9264f1b3a3a4edaa
#
_entry.id   24e990f91d6ad18f9264f1b3a3a4edaa
#
_cell.length_a   1.000
_cell.length_b   1.000
_cell.length_c   1.000
_cell.angle_alpha   90.00
_cell.angle_beta   90.00
_cell.angle_gamma   90.00
#
_symmetry.space_group_name_H-M   'P 1'
#
loop_
_entity.id
_entity.type
_entity.pdbx_description
1 polymer ?
#
loop_
_entity_poly.entity_id
_entity_poly.type
_entity_poly.pdbx_seq_one_letter_code
_entity_poly.pdbx_strand_id
1 'polypeptide(L)'
;ERFAVGSQATSEYYLDNREALEVTTELFANFNKRFMNDKMGVSALIGGSSSDRKSWRTGGITVGGLLIPNLYNLSNSATKATVYDSKTNKRINSVFGNVTLDYNQFVYLDITARNDWSSTLPASNRSYFYPSVNLSFVLTSLDAVKEFSWLSFAKLRGGWAQVGNDTDPYNLESYYTASTGGAF
;
A
#
# COMPACT_ATOMS: atom_id res chain seq x y z
N GLU A 1 16.99 51.27 -34.01
CA GLU A 1 16.41 49.92 -33.80
C GLU A 1 16.92 49.38 -32.46
N ARG A 2 16.02 49.20 -31.49
CA ARG A 2 16.34 48.52 -30.20
C ARG A 2 16.09 47.04 -30.41
N PHE A 3 17.13 46.25 -30.50
CA PHE A 3 17.01 44.82 -30.41
C PHE A 3 16.65 44.47 -28.95
N ALA A 4 15.45 43.92 -28.76
CA ALA A 4 15.13 43.28 -27.50
C ALA A 4 16.03 42.04 -27.38
N VAL A 5 16.99 42.08 -26.46
CA VAL A 5 17.74 40.87 -26.05
C VAL A 5 16.74 39.99 -25.31
N GLY A 6 16.23 38.96 -25.98
CA GLY A 6 15.43 37.96 -25.34
C GLY A 6 16.23 37.38 -24.17
N SER A 7 15.63 37.33 -22.99
CA SER A 7 16.24 36.63 -21.84
C SER A 7 16.55 35.21 -22.27
N GLN A 8 17.81 34.84 -22.34
CA GLN A 8 18.19 33.46 -22.53
C GLN A 8 17.66 32.67 -21.29
N ALA A 9 16.84 31.69 -21.57
CA ALA A 9 16.41 30.78 -20.52
C ALA A 9 17.65 30.16 -19.89
N THR A 10 17.87 30.42 -18.61
CA THR A 10 18.99 29.82 -17.87
C THR A 10 18.73 28.34 -17.74
N SER A 11 19.68 27.48 -18.15
CA SER A 11 19.57 26.05 -18.00
C SER A 11 19.57 25.69 -16.51
N GLU A 12 18.62 24.85 -16.09
CA GLU A 12 18.55 24.33 -14.72
C GLU A 12 18.93 22.86 -14.71
N TYR A 13 19.52 22.41 -13.62
CA TYR A 13 19.77 20.99 -13.36
C TYR A 13 19.07 20.56 -12.08
N TYR A 14 18.34 19.47 -12.20
CA TYR A 14 17.60 18.85 -11.10
C TYR A 14 18.11 17.43 -10.86
N LEU A 15 18.43 17.12 -9.62
CA LEU A 15 18.80 15.79 -9.14
C LEU A 15 17.78 15.32 -8.11
N ASP A 16 17.19 14.15 -8.29
CA ASP A 16 16.27 13.55 -7.33
C ASP A 16 16.55 12.04 -7.23
N ASN A 17 17.25 11.64 -6.19
CA ASN A 17 17.51 10.24 -5.88
C ASN A 17 16.48 9.75 -4.86
N ARG A 18 15.82 8.65 -5.15
CA ARG A 18 14.87 8.00 -4.25
C ARG A 18 15.23 6.54 -4.06
N GLU A 19 15.30 6.15 -2.82
CA GLU A 19 15.54 4.78 -2.40
C GLU A 19 14.43 4.34 -1.46
N ALA A 20 14.01 3.08 -1.57
CA ALA A 20 13.05 2.48 -0.65
C ALA A 20 13.50 1.06 -0.32
N LEU A 21 13.45 0.72 0.96
CA LEU A 21 13.66 -0.62 1.47
C LEU A 21 12.43 -1.02 2.26
N GLU A 22 11.85 -2.16 1.92
CA GLU A 22 10.76 -2.76 2.68
C GLU A 22 11.18 -4.18 3.08
N VAL A 23 11.08 -4.46 4.38
CA VAL A 23 11.33 -5.77 4.96
C VAL A 23 10.06 -6.22 5.66
N THR A 24 9.48 -7.32 5.17
CA THR A 24 8.31 -7.94 5.77
C THR A 24 8.69 -9.30 6.34
N THR A 25 8.36 -9.51 7.60
CA THR A 25 8.49 -10.80 8.29
C THR A 25 7.10 -11.31 8.60
N GLU A 26 6.82 -12.56 8.25
CA GLU A 26 5.53 -13.20 8.48
C GLU A 26 5.72 -14.56 9.17
N LEU A 27 4.80 -14.85 10.09
CA LEU A 27 4.66 -16.17 10.71
C LEU A 27 3.18 -16.54 10.66
N PHE A 28 2.89 -17.76 10.21
CA PHE A 28 1.53 -18.25 10.18
C PHE A 28 1.46 -19.76 10.42
N ALA A 29 0.30 -20.22 10.90
CA ALA A 29 -0.03 -21.61 11.09
C ALA A 29 -1.32 -21.93 10.31
N ASN A 30 -1.33 -23.09 9.67
CA ASN A 30 -2.47 -23.64 8.95
C ASN A 30 -3.02 -24.87 9.65
N PHE A 31 -4.34 -24.96 9.70
CA PHE A 31 -5.08 -26.10 10.16
C PHE A 31 -6.10 -26.53 9.11
N ASN A 32 -6.13 -27.81 8.76
CA ASN A 32 -7.10 -28.36 7.82
C ASN A 32 -7.61 -29.69 8.36
N LYS A 33 -8.93 -29.86 8.45
CA LYS A 33 -9.54 -31.10 8.87
C LYS A 33 -10.89 -31.31 8.20
N ARG A 34 -11.20 -32.57 7.90
CA ARG A 34 -12.51 -32.99 7.45
C ARG A 34 -13.21 -33.82 8.51
N PHE A 35 -14.53 -33.69 8.56
CA PHE A 35 -15.40 -34.31 9.54
C PHE A 35 -16.61 -34.93 8.86
N MET A 36 -17.41 -35.72 9.60
CA MET A 36 -18.69 -36.28 9.15
C MET A 36 -18.56 -37.09 7.84
N ASN A 37 -17.59 -38.01 7.77
CA ASN A 37 -17.29 -38.80 6.57
C ASN A 37 -17.04 -37.90 5.36
N ASP A 38 -16.16 -36.90 5.50
CA ASP A 38 -15.77 -35.91 4.48
C ASP A 38 -16.86 -34.94 4.01
N LYS A 39 -18.02 -34.92 4.68
CA LYS A 39 -19.08 -33.99 4.33
C LYS A 39 -18.80 -32.56 4.78
N MET A 40 -18.04 -32.36 5.83
CA MET A 40 -17.73 -31.05 6.39
C MET A 40 -16.20 -30.83 6.41
N GLY A 41 -15.73 -29.77 5.77
CA GLY A 41 -14.35 -29.32 5.82
C GLY A 41 -14.20 -28.05 6.63
N VAL A 42 -13.11 -27.98 7.39
CA VAL A 42 -12.66 -26.80 8.11
C VAL A 42 -11.21 -26.53 7.73
N SER A 43 -10.96 -25.36 7.19
CA SER A 43 -9.61 -24.84 6.94
C SER A 43 -9.45 -23.54 7.70
N ALA A 44 -8.39 -23.41 8.48
CA ALA A 44 -8.12 -22.21 9.25
C ALA A 44 -6.65 -21.80 9.09
N LEU A 45 -6.42 -20.53 8.98
CA LEU A 45 -5.11 -19.90 9.00
C LEU A 45 -5.12 -18.80 10.08
N ILE A 46 -4.07 -18.75 10.89
CA ILE A 46 -3.79 -17.64 11.79
C ILE A 46 -2.34 -17.22 11.62
N GLY A 47 -2.08 -15.92 11.62
CA GLY A 47 -0.74 -15.41 11.46
C GLY A 47 -0.55 -14.00 11.96
N GLY A 48 0.70 -13.58 11.96
CA GLY A 48 1.11 -12.21 12.22
C GLY A 48 2.21 -11.79 11.26
N SER A 49 2.27 -10.51 10.98
CA SER A 49 3.33 -9.92 10.16
C SER A 49 3.84 -8.62 10.76
N SER A 50 5.09 -8.29 10.45
CA SER A 50 5.71 -7.00 10.73
C SER A 50 6.38 -6.52 9.45
N SER A 51 5.95 -5.36 8.94
CA SER A 51 6.53 -4.70 7.78
C SER A 51 7.19 -3.40 8.20
N ASP A 52 8.48 -3.27 7.91
CA ASP A 52 9.28 -2.06 8.10
C ASP A 52 9.63 -1.48 6.73
N ARG A 53 9.15 -0.27 6.46
CA ARG A 53 9.45 0.47 5.23
C ARG A 53 10.26 1.73 5.56
N LYS A 54 11.42 1.85 4.93
CA LYS A 54 12.30 3.00 4.99
C LYS A 54 12.41 3.61 3.61
N SER A 55 12.28 4.92 3.51
CA SER A 55 12.46 5.64 2.26
C SER A 55 13.39 6.80 2.47
N TRP A 56 14.29 7.00 1.53
CA TRP A 56 15.23 8.12 1.49
C TRP A 56 15.02 8.89 0.20
N ARG A 57 15.08 10.19 0.29
CA ARG A 57 15.04 11.08 -0.86
C ARG A 57 16.10 12.15 -0.67
N THR A 58 17.08 12.17 -1.57
CA THR A 58 18.15 13.15 -1.57
C THR A 58 18.27 13.79 -2.94
N GLY A 59 18.56 15.08 -2.98
CA GLY A 59 18.72 15.76 -4.25
C GLY A 59 18.88 17.25 -4.12
N GLY A 60 18.66 17.94 -5.23
CA GLY A 60 18.70 19.37 -5.26
C GLY A 60 18.43 19.93 -6.65
N ILE A 61 18.37 21.25 -6.70
CA ILE A 61 18.15 22.01 -7.90
C ILE A 61 19.16 23.17 -7.96
N THR A 62 19.74 23.41 -9.13
CA THR A 62 20.57 24.58 -9.37
C THR A 62 19.71 25.85 -9.38
N VAL A 63 20.27 26.95 -8.89
CA VAL A 63 19.57 28.23 -8.79
C VAL A 63 20.33 29.30 -9.60
N GLY A 64 19.59 30.06 -10.40
CA GLY A 64 20.16 31.12 -11.27
C GLY A 64 20.88 30.60 -12.51
N GLY A 65 20.70 29.31 -12.83
CA GLY A 65 21.31 28.67 -13.99
C GLY A 65 22.61 27.93 -13.67
N LEU A 66 23.31 27.51 -14.73
CA LEU A 66 24.62 26.85 -14.67
C LEU A 66 25.75 27.84 -14.99
N LEU A 67 26.83 27.81 -14.19
CA LEU A 67 28.04 28.61 -14.44
C LEU A 67 28.72 28.20 -15.76
N ILE A 68 28.84 26.90 -15.97
CA ILE A 68 29.43 26.33 -17.21
C ILE A 68 28.30 25.64 -17.98
N PRO A 69 27.99 26.10 -19.20
CA PRO A 69 26.95 25.46 -20.03
C PRO A 69 27.25 23.97 -20.27
N ASN A 70 26.19 23.13 -20.29
CA ASN A 70 26.26 21.70 -20.53
C ASN A 70 27.00 20.86 -19.46
N LEU A 71 27.43 21.47 -18.34
CA LEU A 71 27.95 20.74 -17.18
C LEU A 71 26.84 20.58 -16.15
N TYR A 72 26.14 19.44 -16.19
CA TYR A 72 24.97 19.14 -15.34
C TYR A 72 25.41 18.59 -14.00
N ASN A 73 25.61 19.48 -13.03
CA ASN A 73 26.03 19.15 -11.66
C ASN A 73 25.48 20.24 -10.70
N LEU A 74 25.11 19.85 -9.48
CA LEU A 74 24.63 20.79 -8.46
C LEU A 74 25.72 21.79 -8.04
N SER A 75 26.99 21.39 -8.05
CA SER A 75 28.10 22.32 -7.75
C SER A 75 28.36 23.36 -8.84
N ASN A 76 27.77 23.17 -10.03
CA ASN A 76 27.84 24.12 -11.14
C ASN A 76 26.70 25.16 -11.13
N SER A 77 26.00 25.29 -10.02
CA SER A 77 24.94 26.29 -9.83
C SER A 77 25.52 27.71 -9.79
N ALA A 78 24.90 28.64 -10.50
CA ALA A 78 25.34 30.05 -10.53
C ALA A 78 25.23 30.74 -9.17
N THR A 79 24.24 30.35 -8.37
CA THR A 79 24.12 30.72 -6.97
C THR A 79 24.01 29.46 -6.12
N LYS A 80 23.84 29.59 -4.79
CA LYS A 80 23.74 28.44 -3.89
C LYS A 80 22.58 27.54 -4.31
N ALA A 81 22.90 26.30 -4.69
CA ALA A 81 21.91 25.29 -5.02
C ALA A 81 20.98 25.01 -3.83
N THR A 82 19.71 24.79 -4.10
CA THR A 82 18.77 24.27 -3.12
C THR A 82 18.95 22.76 -3.03
N VAL A 83 19.27 22.25 -1.86
CA VAL A 83 19.42 20.80 -1.61
C VAL A 83 18.38 20.33 -0.61
N TYR A 84 17.96 19.09 -0.72
CA TYR A 84 17.06 18.45 0.21
C TYR A 84 17.52 17.03 0.54
N ASP A 85 17.27 16.63 1.77
CA ASP A 85 17.49 15.30 2.29
C ASP A 85 16.32 14.97 3.22
N SER A 86 15.60 13.91 2.93
CA SER A 86 14.48 13.48 3.73
C SER A 86 14.49 11.97 3.92
N LYS A 87 14.10 11.54 5.10
CA LYS A 87 13.99 10.13 5.47
C LYS A 87 12.65 9.89 6.13
N THR A 88 11.96 8.86 5.67
CA THR A 88 10.71 8.42 6.29
C THR A 88 10.83 6.96 6.72
N ASN A 89 10.20 6.67 7.86
CA ASN A 89 10.09 5.33 8.42
C ASN A 89 8.62 5.02 8.68
N LYS A 90 8.18 3.84 8.24
CA LYS A 90 6.83 3.33 8.51
C LYS A 90 6.93 1.88 8.96
N ARG A 91 6.28 1.56 10.07
CA ARG A 91 6.14 0.18 10.56
C ARG A 91 4.66 -0.16 10.68
N ILE A 92 4.31 -1.33 10.18
CA ILE A 92 2.98 -1.90 10.35
C ILE A 92 3.14 -3.29 10.95
N ASN A 93 2.51 -3.51 12.11
CA ASN A 93 2.37 -4.83 12.70
C ASN A 93 0.94 -5.31 12.47
N SER A 94 0.79 -6.58 12.16
CA SER A 94 -0.51 -7.14 11.82
C SER A 94 -0.73 -8.49 12.48
N VAL A 95 -1.98 -8.76 12.85
CA VAL A 95 -2.46 -10.08 13.17
C VAL A 95 -3.64 -10.37 12.26
N PHE A 96 -3.68 -11.56 11.68
CA PHE A 96 -4.72 -11.93 10.73
C PHE A 96 -5.12 -13.40 10.89
N GLY A 97 -6.33 -13.69 10.49
CA GLY A 97 -6.85 -15.03 10.44
C GLY A 97 -7.91 -15.19 9.37
N ASN A 98 -8.02 -16.41 8.89
CA ASN A 98 -9.05 -16.84 7.96
C ASN A 98 -9.58 -18.19 8.41
N VAL A 99 -10.90 -18.37 8.29
CA VAL A 99 -11.56 -19.65 8.49
C VAL A 99 -12.46 -19.90 7.29
N THR A 100 -12.25 -21.02 6.62
CA THR A 100 -13.13 -21.52 5.56
C THR A 100 -13.84 -22.75 6.09
N LEU A 101 -15.17 -22.73 6.03
CA LEU A 101 -16.04 -23.87 6.30
C LEU A 101 -16.64 -24.34 4.98
N ASP A 102 -16.59 -25.61 4.70
CA ASP A 102 -17.30 -26.19 3.55
C ASP A 102 -18.24 -27.32 4.00
N TYR A 103 -19.37 -27.42 3.30
CA TYR A 103 -20.30 -28.51 3.45
C TYR A 103 -20.61 -29.18 2.10
N ASN A 104 -20.35 -30.48 2.03
CA ASN A 104 -20.51 -31.32 0.82
C ASN A 104 -19.79 -30.77 -0.43
N GLN A 105 -18.75 -29.94 -0.25
CA GLN A 105 -18.08 -29.23 -1.35
C GLN A 105 -19.06 -28.39 -2.21
N PHE A 106 -20.25 -28.12 -1.67
CA PHE A 106 -21.30 -27.33 -2.28
C PHE A 106 -21.38 -25.92 -1.74
N VAL A 107 -21.42 -25.75 -0.40
CA VAL A 107 -21.47 -24.47 0.28
C VAL A 107 -20.12 -24.17 0.91
N TYR A 108 -19.63 -22.95 0.74
CA TYR A 108 -18.41 -22.47 1.37
C TYR A 108 -18.70 -21.15 2.08
N LEU A 109 -18.31 -21.07 3.33
CA LEU A 109 -18.33 -19.86 4.14
C LEU A 109 -16.89 -19.49 4.49
N ASP A 110 -16.43 -18.34 3.99
CA ASP A 110 -15.11 -17.79 4.30
C ASP A 110 -15.27 -16.59 5.22
N ILE A 111 -14.60 -16.62 6.38
CA ILE A 111 -14.54 -15.54 7.35
C ILE A 111 -13.09 -15.12 7.49
N THR A 112 -12.81 -13.85 7.26
CA THR A 112 -11.48 -13.29 7.41
C THR A 112 -11.50 -12.14 8.41
N ALA A 113 -10.47 -12.05 9.23
CA ALA A 113 -10.26 -10.91 10.10
C ALA A 113 -8.78 -10.53 10.09
N ARG A 114 -8.50 -9.24 10.02
CA ARG A 114 -7.15 -8.68 10.14
C ARG A 114 -7.20 -7.45 11.02
N ASN A 115 -6.19 -7.29 11.86
CA ASN A 115 -5.97 -6.07 12.60
C ASN A 115 -4.55 -5.57 12.37
N ASP A 116 -4.43 -4.32 11.94
CA ASP A 116 -3.16 -3.65 11.67
C ASP A 116 -2.93 -2.54 12.68
N TRP A 117 -1.69 -2.41 13.14
CA TRP A 117 -1.20 -1.30 13.96
C TRP A 117 -0.13 -0.55 13.18
N SER A 118 -0.44 0.68 12.78
CA SER A 118 0.47 1.52 11.99
C SER A 118 1.20 2.54 12.87
N SER A 119 2.51 2.68 12.67
CA SER A 119 3.33 3.70 13.33
C SER A 119 3.05 5.13 12.84
N THR A 120 2.32 5.28 11.72
CA THR A 120 2.00 6.60 11.13
C THR A 120 0.84 7.29 11.83
N LEU A 121 0.18 6.62 12.76
CA LEU A 121 -1.02 7.09 13.41
C LEU A 121 -0.82 7.34 14.90
N PRO A 122 -1.64 8.23 15.50
CA PRO A 122 -1.61 8.49 16.93
C PRO A 122 -1.84 7.20 17.72
N ALA A 123 -1.21 7.08 18.88
CA ALA A 123 -1.32 5.89 19.72
C ALA A 123 -2.76 5.52 20.10
N SER A 124 -3.66 6.50 20.17
CA SER A 124 -5.09 6.32 20.44
C SER A 124 -5.88 5.70 19.27
N ASN A 125 -5.42 5.86 18.02
CA ASN A 125 -6.16 5.47 16.82
C ASN A 125 -5.28 4.72 15.78
N ARG A 126 -4.24 4.04 16.24
CA ARG A 126 -3.31 3.35 15.34
C ARG A 126 -3.75 1.95 14.89
N SER A 127 -4.90 1.46 15.39
CA SER A 127 -5.40 0.12 15.15
C SER A 127 -6.55 0.15 14.16
N TYR A 128 -6.48 -0.71 13.14
CA TYR A 128 -7.52 -0.91 12.14
C TYR A 128 -7.93 -2.37 12.09
N PHE A 129 -9.23 -2.60 12.15
CA PHE A 129 -9.80 -3.92 12.04
C PHE A 129 -10.53 -4.07 10.70
N TYR A 130 -10.21 -5.14 9.97
CA TYR A 130 -10.71 -5.45 8.63
C TYR A 130 -11.41 -6.82 8.64
N PRO A 131 -12.70 -6.90 8.92
CA PRO A 131 -13.45 -8.13 8.80
C PRO A 131 -13.95 -8.34 7.37
N SER A 132 -14.07 -9.60 6.96
CA SER A 132 -14.83 -9.96 5.77
C SER A 132 -15.55 -11.30 5.95
N VAL A 133 -16.68 -11.43 5.26
CA VAL A 133 -17.46 -12.67 5.19
C VAL A 133 -17.88 -12.90 3.77
N ASN A 134 -17.61 -14.09 3.23
CA ASN A 134 -18.00 -14.51 1.90
C ASN A 134 -18.75 -15.83 1.97
N LEU A 135 -19.84 -15.91 1.23
CA LEU A 135 -20.62 -17.12 1.05
C LEU A 135 -20.62 -17.51 -0.43
N SER A 136 -20.39 -18.77 -0.71
CA SER A 136 -20.43 -19.25 -2.09
C SER A 136 -21.04 -20.64 -2.21
N PHE A 137 -21.70 -20.89 -3.34
CA PHE A 137 -22.37 -22.11 -3.71
C PHE A 137 -21.82 -22.62 -5.02
N VAL A 138 -21.29 -23.84 -5.03
CA VAL A 138 -20.83 -24.53 -6.26
C VAL A 138 -22.00 -25.31 -6.82
N LEU A 139 -22.77 -24.71 -7.71
CA LEU A 139 -24.01 -25.28 -8.24
C LEU A 139 -23.80 -26.60 -8.99
N THR A 140 -22.66 -26.75 -9.65
CA THR A 140 -22.27 -28.00 -10.35
C THR A 140 -21.95 -29.16 -9.41
N SER A 141 -21.89 -28.93 -8.08
CA SER A 141 -21.82 -30.02 -7.10
C SER A 141 -23.15 -30.70 -6.84
N LEU A 142 -24.28 -30.09 -7.27
CA LEU A 142 -25.61 -30.67 -7.17
C LEU A 142 -25.85 -31.69 -8.29
N ASP A 143 -26.40 -32.87 -7.94
CA ASP A 143 -26.65 -33.94 -8.92
C ASP A 143 -27.57 -33.50 -10.05
N ALA A 144 -28.59 -32.70 -9.76
CA ALA A 144 -29.48 -32.12 -10.75
C ALA A 144 -28.79 -31.20 -11.79
N VAL A 145 -27.65 -30.63 -11.46
CA VAL A 145 -26.89 -29.74 -12.36
C VAL A 145 -25.79 -30.49 -13.09
N LYS A 146 -25.28 -31.59 -12.53
CA LYS A 146 -24.31 -32.48 -13.20
C LYS A 146 -24.83 -33.13 -14.50
N GLU A 147 -26.15 -33.24 -14.61
CA GLU A 147 -26.78 -33.81 -15.83
C GLU A 147 -26.67 -32.89 -17.06
N PHE A 148 -26.37 -31.60 -16.86
CA PHE A 148 -26.18 -30.65 -17.96
C PHE A 148 -24.77 -30.77 -18.55
N SER A 149 -24.60 -31.57 -19.59
CA SER A 149 -23.31 -31.84 -20.25
C SER A 149 -22.60 -30.59 -20.80
N TRP A 150 -23.35 -29.51 -21.07
CA TRP A 150 -22.80 -28.25 -21.55
C TRP A 150 -22.24 -27.34 -20.41
N LEU A 151 -22.56 -27.63 -19.15
CA LEU A 151 -22.18 -26.81 -17.98
C LEU A 151 -21.12 -27.53 -17.15
N SER A 152 -19.85 -27.24 -17.41
CA SER A 152 -18.72 -27.85 -16.70
C SER A 152 -18.51 -27.28 -15.29
N PHE A 153 -18.81 -26.00 -15.06
CA PHE A 153 -18.65 -25.36 -13.77
C PHE A 153 -19.57 -24.15 -13.62
N ALA A 154 -20.30 -24.09 -12.49
CA ALA A 154 -21.09 -22.93 -12.09
C ALA A 154 -20.95 -22.67 -10.59
N LYS A 155 -20.62 -21.45 -10.22
CA LYS A 155 -20.46 -20.99 -8.83
C LYS A 155 -21.15 -19.63 -8.65
N LEU A 156 -22.02 -19.52 -7.65
CA LEU A 156 -22.58 -18.27 -7.16
C LEU A 156 -21.82 -17.84 -5.90
N ARG A 157 -21.49 -16.56 -5.78
CA ARG A 157 -20.84 -16.01 -4.59
C ARG A 157 -21.34 -14.62 -4.26
N GLY A 158 -21.42 -14.32 -2.97
CA GLY A 158 -21.66 -12.99 -2.44
C GLY A 158 -20.84 -12.78 -1.18
N GLY A 159 -20.46 -11.55 -0.91
CA GLY A 159 -19.65 -11.25 0.26
C GLY A 159 -19.73 -9.81 0.70
N TRP A 160 -19.30 -9.59 1.92
CA TRP A 160 -19.17 -8.28 2.54
C TRP A 160 -17.79 -8.15 3.16
N ALA A 161 -17.18 -6.97 3.04
CA ALA A 161 -15.93 -6.65 3.68
C ALA A 161 -15.91 -5.19 4.11
N GLN A 162 -15.25 -4.93 5.24
CA GLN A 162 -14.91 -3.58 5.68
C GLN A 162 -13.41 -3.39 5.47
N VAL A 163 -13.03 -2.29 4.81
CA VAL A 163 -11.63 -1.93 4.56
C VAL A 163 -11.36 -0.54 5.14
N GLY A 164 -10.14 -0.32 5.56
CA GLY A 164 -9.64 0.98 5.98
C GLY A 164 -8.35 1.31 5.23
N ASN A 165 -7.92 2.55 5.31
CA ASN A 165 -6.65 3.00 4.79
C ASN A 165 -5.95 3.85 5.84
N ASP A 166 -4.63 3.77 5.91
CA ASP A 166 -3.83 4.65 6.75
C ASP A 166 -3.27 5.84 5.93
N THR A 167 -2.70 6.81 6.62
CA THR A 167 -2.08 7.99 6.02
C THR A 167 -0.57 7.80 5.84
N ASP A 168 0.04 8.68 5.06
CA ASP A 168 1.49 8.77 4.95
C ASP A 168 2.13 9.20 6.28
N PRO A 169 3.40 8.84 6.51
CA PRO A 169 4.17 9.28 7.69
C PRO A 169 4.17 10.80 7.84
N TYR A 170 4.08 11.27 9.09
CA TYR A 170 4.17 12.69 9.46
C TYR A 170 3.02 13.60 9.01
N ASN A 171 1.88 13.05 8.60
CA ASN A 171 0.68 13.80 8.21
C ASN A 171 -0.36 13.96 9.34
N LEU A 172 0.06 13.80 10.61
CA LEU A 172 -0.85 13.85 11.76
C LEU A 172 -1.16 15.27 12.26
N GLU A 173 -0.39 16.25 11.84
CA GLU A 173 -0.53 17.64 12.26
C GLU A 173 -0.73 18.55 11.05
N SER A 174 -1.63 19.51 11.19
CA SER A 174 -1.82 20.55 10.17
C SER A 174 -0.77 21.63 10.38
N TYR A 175 0.15 21.77 9.44
CA TYR A 175 1.13 22.86 9.44
C TYR A 175 0.63 24.00 8.56
N TYR A 176 0.59 25.20 9.13
CA TYR A 176 0.42 26.41 8.33
C TYR A 176 1.81 26.91 7.90
N THR A 177 2.08 26.87 6.62
CA THR A 177 3.29 27.52 6.08
C THR A 177 3.00 29.00 5.95
N ALA A 178 3.65 29.83 6.74
CA ALA A 178 3.59 31.27 6.56
C ALA A 178 4.24 31.62 5.20
N SER A 179 3.45 32.13 4.27
CA SER A 179 3.99 32.68 3.02
C SER A 179 4.73 33.96 3.35
N THR A 180 6.06 33.94 3.27
CA THR A 180 6.90 35.14 3.45
C THR A 180 6.97 36.00 2.18
N GLY A 181 6.09 35.79 1.22
CA GLY A 181 6.04 36.48 -0.07
C GLY A 181 4.77 37.30 -0.28
N GLY A 182 4.53 38.31 0.55
CA GLY A 182 3.49 39.31 0.38
C GLY A 182 4.02 40.67 0.82
N ALA A 183 4.83 41.31 0.00
CA ALA A 183 4.99 42.76 0.09
C ALA A 183 3.74 43.42 -0.50
N PHE A 184 3.04 44.19 0.32
CA PHE A 184 2.03 45.16 -0.13
C PHE A 184 2.71 46.34 -0.78
#